data_85fa12eed86461b9cc8f24f493204763
#
_entry.id   85fa12eed86461b9cc8f24f493204763
#
_cell.length_a   1.000
_cell.length_b   1.000
_cell.length_c   1.000
_cell.angle_alpha   90.00
_cell.angle_beta   90.00
_cell.angle_gamma   90.00
#
_symmetry.space_group_name_H-M   'P 1'
#
loop_
_entity.id
_entity.type
_entity.pdbx_description
1 polymer ?
#
loop_
_entity_poly.entity_id
_entity_poly.type
_entity_poly.pdbx_seq_one_letter_code
_entity_poly.pdbx_strand_id
1 'polypeptide(L)'
;MESRKSVDFARRALQVAGDDPGTLANAALAMAYYGEDIGTMMTLVDRALALNPSFERGWYIGAILRLFAGQFGRAIEFAEASLRLSPHGRFGQVFNVIGASLLLSRRFNEALPKLLLAVQDDPSFPTPYRYLAACYAHMGQLADAREVVARLRSITSAVVEGADCFRNPEDREFYLSGLRLAAGEAS
;
A
#
# COMPACT_ATOMS: atom_id res chain seq x y z
N MET A 1 11.87 -15.93 11.81
CA MET A 1 11.85 -15.78 13.29
C MET A 1 11.36 -14.39 13.71
N GLU A 2 11.72 -13.31 13.00
CA GLU A 2 11.25 -11.95 13.29
C GLU A 2 9.74 -11.74 13.05
N SER A 3 9.17 -12.32 11.99
CA SER A 3 7.75 -12.18 11.67
C SER A 3 6.81 -12.69 12.78
N ARG A 4 7.12 -13.83 13.40
CA ARG A 4 6.33 -14.35 14.55
C ARG A 4 6.37 -13.41 15.74
N LYS A 5 7.53 -12.85 16.06
CA LYS A 5 7.66 -11.89 17.17
C LYS A 5 6.82 -10.63 16.95
N SER A 6 6.80 -10.09 15.72
CA SER A 6 6.03 -8.90 15.39
C SER A 6 4.52 -9.15 15.55
N VAL A 7 4.02 -10.29 15.09
CA VAL A 7 2.61 -10.69 15.27
C VAL A 7 2.28 -10.88 16.75
N ASP A 8 3.16 -11.53 17.52
CA ASP A 8 2.96 -11.74 18.95
C ASP A 8 2.93 -10.41 19.73
N PHE A 9 3.78 -9.45 19.36
CA PHE A 9 3.74 -8.10 19.94
C PHE A 9 2.43 -7.39 19.62
N ALA A 10 1.98 -7.45 18.37
CA ALA A 10 0.71 -6.86 17.96
C ALA A 10 -0.47 -7.46 18.72
N ARG A 11 -0.51 -8.79 18.89
CA ARG A 11 -1.55 -9.48 19.68
C ARG A 11 -1.52 -9.08 21.16
N ARG A 12 -0.33 -8.99 21.77
CA ARG A 12 -0.20 -8.51 23.15
C ARG A 12 -0.64 -7.07 23.32
N ALA A 13 -0.30 -6.20 22.38
CA ALA A 13 -0.74 -4.81 22.40
C ALA A 13 -2.27 -4.72 22.38
N LEU A 14 -2.96 -5.51 21.55
CA LEU A 14 -4.42 -5.59 21.53
C LEU A 14 -5.02 -6.09 22.87
N GLN A 15 -4.35 -7.00 23.58
CA GLN A 15 -4.82 -7.50 24.87
C GLN A 15 -4.70 -6.45 25.98
N VAL A 16 -3.68 -5.59 25.92
CA VAL A 16 -3.38 -4.61 26.97
C VAL A 16 -4.08 -3.27 26.74
N ALA A 17 -4.14 -2.82 25.50
CA ALA A 17 -4.61 -1.47 25.15
C ALA A 17 -6.14 -1.35 25.01
N GLY A 18 -6.87 -2.47 25.07
CA GLY A 18 -8.35 -2.45 24.98
C GLY A 18 -8.83 -1.83 23.69
N ASP A 19 -9.59 -0.75 23.79
CA ASP A 19 -10.24 -0.04 22.69
C ASP A 19 -9.47 1.22 22.23
N ASP A 20 -8.15 1.27 22.42
CA ASP A 20 -7.36 2.38 21.85
C ASP A 20 -7.33 2.32 20.32
N PRO A 21 -7.90 3.33 19.60
CA PRO A 21 -7.98 3.30 18.14
C PRO A 21 -6.62 3.19 17.45
N GLY A 22 -5.58 3.82 18.03
CA GLY A 22 -4.22 3.78 17.49
C GLY A 22 -3.64 2.37 17.54
N THR A 23 -3.79 1.69 18.67
CA THR A 23 -3.33 0.31 18.85
C THR A 23 -4.08 -0.65 17.95
N LEU A 24 -5.42 -0.54 17.85
CA LEU A 24 -6.24 -1.39 16.99
C LEU A 24 -5.77 -1.30 15.53
N ALA A 25 -5.62 -0.09 15.00
CA ALA A 25 -5.24 0.11 13.61
C ALA A 25 -3.78 -0.33 13.31
N ASN A 26 -2.82 0.07 14.15
CA ASN A 26 -1.41 -0.28 13.90
C ASN A 26 -1.17 -1.79 14.07
N ALA A 27 -1.80 -2.45 15.03
CA ALA A 27 -1.71 -3.90 15.18
C ALA A 27 -2.32 -4.63 13.97
N ALA A 28 -3.47 -4.18 13.49
CA ALA A 28 -4.10 -4.72 12.30
C ALA A 28 -3.19 -4.64 11.06
N LEU A 29 -2.56 -3.47 10.83
CA LEU A 29 -1.63 -3.30 9.72
C LEU A 29 -0.41 -4.23 9.85
N ALA A 30 0.22 -4.28 11.02
CA ALA A 30 1.36 -5.15 11.28
C ALA A 30 1.02 -6.62 11.01
N MET A 31 -0.11 -7.10 11.54
CA MET A 31 -0.55 -8.48 11.35
C MET A 31 -0.90 -8.80 9.89
N ALA A 32 -1.49 -7.85 9.15
CA ALA A 32 -1.80 -8.01 7.73
C ALA A 32 -0.55 -8.23 6.87
N TYR A 33 0.54 -7.52 7.15
CA TYR A 33 1.82 -7.73 6.44
C TYR A 33 2.40 -9.13 6.64
N TYR A 34 2.09 -9.79 7.76
CA TYR A 34 2.56 -11.13 8.06
C TYR A 34 1.56 -12.25 7.74
N GLY A 35 0.54 -11.94 6.93
CA GLY A 35 -0.34 -12.96 6.38
C GLY A 35 -1.54 -13.35 7.25
N GLU A 36 -1.79 -12.64 8.36
CA GLU A 36 -3.00 -12.85 9.16
C GLU A 36 -4.28 -12.53 8.35
N ASP A 37 -5.41 -13.05 8.80
CA ASP A 37 -6.68 -12.90 8.07
C ASP A 37 -7.06 -11.45 7.84
N ILE A 38 -7.12 -11.05 6.58
CA ILE A 38 -7.34 -9.66 6.19
C ILE A 38 -8.74 -9.15 6.60
N GLY A 39 -9.74 -10.01 6.64
CA GLY A 39 -11.10 -9.68 7.07
C GLY A 39 -11.12 -9.27 8.53
N THR A 40 -10.46 -10.04 9.39
CA THR A 40 -10.27 -9.72 10.80
C THR A 40 -9.52 -8.40 10.98
N MET A 41 -8.47 -8.16 10.19
CA MET A 41 -7.69 -6.92 10.28
C MET A 41 -8.52 -5.70 9.87
N MET A 42 -9.34 -5.81 8.83
CA MET A 42 -10.28 -4.75 8.44
C MET A 42 -11.29 -4.46 9.55
N THR A 43 -11.83 -5.49 10.22
CA THR A 43 -12.76 -5.33 11.34
C THR A 43 -12.14 -4.57 12.51
N LEU A 44 -10.86 -4.80 12.83
CA LEU A 44 -10.14 -4.04 13.87
C LEU A 44 -10.03 -2.55 13.52
N VAL A 45 -9.72 -2.24 12.27
CA VAL A 45 -9.64 -0.85 11.80
C VAL A 45 -11.03 -0.20 11.77
N ASP A 46 -12.06 -0.90 11.32
CA ASP A 46 -13.42 -0.40 11.33
C ASP A 46 -13.91 -0.09 12.77
N ARG A 47 -13.50 -0.92 13.74
CA ARG A 47 -13.73 -0.64 15.17
C ARG A 47 -12.97 0.62 15.62
N ALA A 48 -11.69 0.77 15.24
CA ALA A 48 -10.91 1.98 15.56
C ALA A 48 -11.57 3.24 15.04
N LEU A 49 -12.10 3.21 13.81
CA LEU A 49 -12.80 4.33 13.18
C LEU A 49 -14.19 4.58 13.77
N ALA A 50 -14.87 3.55 14.27
CA ALA A 50 -16.11 3.72 15.02
C ALA A 50 -15.88 4.42 16.37
N LEU A 51 -14.76 4.15 17.04
CA LEU A 51 -14.34 4.80 18.27
C LEU A 51 -13.86 6.23 18.04
N ASN A 52 -13.15 6.48 16.94
CA ASN A 52 -12.67 7.81 16.56
C ASN A 52 -12.78 8.03 15.05
N PRO A 53 -13.91 8.57 14.55
CA PRO A 53 -14.11 8.86 13.14
C PRO A 53 -13.15 9.91 12.55
N SER A 54 -12.52 10.72 13.39
CA SER A 54 -11.53 11.73 12.99
C SER A 54 -10.08 11.20 12.99
N PHE A 55 -9.90 9.92 13.24
CA PHE A 55 -8.57 9.30 13.25
C PHE A 55 -8.04 9.11 11.83
N GLU A 56 -7.38 10.14 11.31
CA GLU A 56 -6.84 10.20 9.94
C GLU A 56 -5.99 8.96 9.58
N ARG A 57 -5.06 8.58 10.48
CA ARG A 57 -4.19 7.41 10.27
C ARG A 57 -4.99 6.10 10.21
N GLY A 58 -6.10 5.99 10.92
CA GLY A 58 -7.00 4.83 10.83
C GLY A 58 -7.61 4.68 9.44
N TRP A 59 -8.04 5.79 8.82
CA TRP A 59 -8.53 5.81 7.45
C TRP A 59 -7.44 5.40 6.46
N TYR A 60 -6.20 5.91 6.61
CA TYR A 60 -5.05 5.53 5.80
C TYR A 60 -4.74 4.03 5.92
N ILE A 61 -4.68 3.50 7.14
CA ILE A 61 -4.43 2.06 7.38
C ILE A 61 -5.58 1.23 6.78
N GLY A 62 -6.82 1.66 6.96
CA GLY A 62 -8.00 1.03 6.36
C GLY A 62 -7.94 0.98 4.83
N ALA A 63 -7.38 2.02 4.20
CA ALA A 63 -7.13 2.04 2.75
C ALA A 63 -6.10 0.98 2.34
N ILE A 64 -4.99 0.84 3.07
CA ILE A 64 -3.96 -0.18 2.81
C ILE A 64 -4.54 -1.60 2.92
N LEU A 65 -5.31 -1.88 3.98
CA LEU A 65 -5.89 -3.22 4.17
C LEU A 65 -6.87 -3.58 3.03
N ARG A 66 -7.64 -2.61 2.57
CA ARG A 66 -8.57 -2.79 1.44
C ARG A 66 -7.84 -2.96 0.11
N LEU A 67 -6.72 -2.26 -0.09
CA LEU A 67 -5.82 -2.49 -1.23
C LEU A 67 -5.32 -3.95 -1.22
N PHE A 68 -4.83 -4.44 -0.07
CA PHE A 68 -4.35 -5.83 0.06
C PHE A 68 -5.45 -6.87 -0.15
N ALA A 69 -6.69 -6.53 0.19
CA ALA A 69 -7.86 -7.37 0.01
C ALA A 69 -8.44 -7.36 -1.42
N GLY A 70 -7.89 -6.56 -2.34
CA GLY A 70 -8.43 -6.38 -3.69
C GLY A 70 -9.68 -5.48 -3.76
N GLN A 71 -10.02 -4.79 -2.69
CA GLN A 71 -11.18 -3.88 -2.61
C GLN A 71 -10.80 -2.46 -3.05
N PHE A 72 -10.33 -2.31 -4.29
CA PHE A 72 -9.67 -1.09 -4.79
C PHE A 72 -10.55 0.17 -4.70
N GLY A 73 -11.83 0.08 -5.03
CA GLY A 73 -12.76 1.21 -4.90
C GLY A 73 -12.85 1.70 -3.45
N ARG A 74 -13.02 0.76 -2.50
CA ARG A 74 -13.07 1.09 -1.07
C ARG A 74 -11.73 1.60 -0.54
N ALA A 75 -10.61 1.10 -1.06
CA ALA A 75 -9.28 1.59 -0.72
C ALA A 75 -9.13 3.08 -1.08
N ILE A 76 -9.60 3.48 -2.27
CA ILE A 76 -9.59 4.88 -2.72
C ILE A 76 -10.48 5.74 -1.82
N GLU A 77 -11.72 5.32 -1.52
CA GLU A 77 -12.64 6.05 -0.64
C GLU A 77 -12.03 6.32 0.74
N PHE A 78 -11.38 5.31 1.33
CA PHE A 78 -10.71 5.41 2.63
C PHE A 78 -9.48 6.33 2.57
N ALA A 79 -8.69 6.24 1.52
CA ALA A 79 -7.54 7.11 1.29
C ALA A 79 -7.98 8.58 1.15
N GLU A 80 -9.05 8.85 0.41
CA GLU A 80 -9.61 10.19 0.28
C GLU A 80 -10.20 10.72 1.60
N ALA A 81 -10.77 9.84 2.44
CA ALA A 81 -11.21 10.24 3.78
C ALA A 81 -10.02 10.68 4.65
N SER A 82 -8.89 9.95 4.59
CA SER A 82 -7.66 10.35 5.26
C SER A 82 -7.17 11.73 4.79
N LEU A 83 -7.16 12.00 3.47
CA LEU A 83 -6.77 13.31 2.91
C LEU A 83 -7.66 14.45 3.43
N ARG A 84 -8.98 14.22 3.53
CA ARG A 84 -9.91 15.26 4.03
C ARG A 84 -9.68 15.62 5.49
N LEU A 85 -9.19 14.68 6.30
CA LEU A 85 -8.93 14.90 7.74
C LEU A 85 -7.59 15.57 8.02
N SER A 86 -6.65 15.55 7.09
CA SER A 86 -5.30 16.12 7.25
C SER A 86 -4.90 17.00 6.07
N PRO A 87 -5.57 18.16 5.84
CA PRO A 87 -5.38 18.96 4.63
C PRO A 87 -3.98 19.57 4.48
N HIS A 88 -3.14 19.54 5.51
CA HIS A 88 -1.78 20.08 5.52
C HIS A 88 -0.71 19.00 5.78
N GLY A 89 -1.08 17.71 5.68
CA GLY A 89 -0.18 16.58 5.90
C GLY A 89 0.73 16.29 4.70
N ARG A 90 1.66 15.35 4.90
CA ARG A 90 2.40 14.72 3.80
C ARG A 90 1.53 13.64 3.16
N PHE A 91 1.24 13.77 1.88
CA PHE A 91 0.22 12.95 1.21
C PHE A 91 0.81 11.85 0.33
N GLY A 92 2.12 11.79 0.16
CA GLY A 92 2.78 10.84 -0.72
C GLY A 92 2.37 9.38 -0.47
N GLN A 93 2.30 8.99 0.81
CA GLN A 93 1.87 7.64 1.17
C GLN A 93 0.40 7.38 0.82
N VAL A 94 -0.48 8.38 0.96
CA VAL A 94 -1.90 8.25 0.61
C VAL A 94 -2.07 8.21 -0.91
N PHE A 95 -1.36 9.07 -1.66
CA PHE A 95 -1.33 9.02 -3.11
C PHE A 95 -0.76 7.71 -3.64
N ASN A 96 0.21 7.10 -2.94
CA ASN A 96 0.70 5.76 -3.26
C ASN A 96 -0.40 4.70 -3.19
N VAL A 97 -1.23 4.70 -2.14
CA VAL A 97 -2.35 3.76 -2.01
C VAL A 97 -3.40 3.98 -3.09
N ILE A 98 -3.75 5.25 -3.39
CA ILE A 98 -4.69 5.58 -4.47
C ILE A 98 -4.12 5.11 -5.82
N GLY A 99 -2.86 5.45 -6.12
CA GLY A 99 -2.21 5.08 -7.36
C GLY A 99 -2.08 3.57 -7.53
N ALA A 100 -1.70 2.84 -6.48
CA ALA A 100 -1.65 1.38 -6.48
C ALA A 100 -3.02 0.75 -6.72
N SER A 101 -4.08 1.27 -6.08
CA SER A 101 -5.46 0.81 -6.27
C SER A 101 -5.94 1.01 -7.71
N LEU A 102 -5.63 2.16 -8.31
CA LEU A 102 -5.95 2.48 -9.69
C LEU A 102 -5.15 1.61 -10.68
N LEU A 103 -3.86 1.37 -10.42
CA LEU A 103 -3.02 0.47 -11.21
C LEU A 103 -3.59 -0.95 -11.24
N LEU A 104 -3.91 -1.51 -10.06
CA LEU A 104 -4.46 -2.86 -9.95
C LEU A 104 -5.88 -2.97 -10.52
N SER A 105 -6.62 -1.86 -10.56
CA SER A 105 -7.87 -1.73 -11.32
C SER A 105 -7.68 -1.50 -12.84
N ARG A 106 -6.44 -1.51 -13.34
CA ARG A 106 -6.05 -1.26 -14.74
C ARG A 106 -6.42 0.14 -15.25
N ARG A 107 -6.64 1.10 -14.35
CA ARG A 107 -6.94 2.51 -14.65
C ARG A 107 -5.63 3.31 -14.71
N PHE A 108 -4.76 2.95 -15.66
CA PHE A 108 -3.37 3.43 -15.73
C PHE A 108 -3.26 4.95 -15.86
N ASN A 109 -4.08 5.57 -16.72
CA ASN A 109 -4.06 7.01 -16.94
C ASN A 109 -4.42 7.81 -15.68
N GLU A 110 -5.18 7.23 -14.77
CA GLU A 110 -5.53 7.84 -13.50
C GLU A 110 -4.52 7.49 -12.39
N ALA A 111 -3.91 6.31 -12.47
CA ALA A 111 -2.88 5.86 -11.55
C ALA A 111 -1.61 6.69 -11.66
N LEU A 112 -1.16 6.95 -12.90
CA LEU A 112 0.10 7.60 -13.20
C LEU A 112 0.29 8.94 -12.47
N PRO A 113 -0.62 9.94 -12.55
CA PRO A 113 -0.45 11.20 -11.85
C PRO A 113 -0.41 11.05 -10.32
N LYS A 114 -1.12 10.07 -9.74
CA LYS A 114 -1.10 9.83 -8.30
C LYS A 114 0.24 9.24 -7.84
N LEU A 115 0.80 8.31 -8.61
CA LEU A 115 2.10 7.72 -8.33
C LEU A 115 3.24 8.73 -8.48
N LEU A 116 3.15 9.63 -9.47
CA LEU A 116 4.11 10.73 -9.63
C LEU A 116 4.08 11.68 -8.41
N LEU A 117 2.89 12.06 -7.93
CA LEU A 117 2.76 12.86 -6.71
C LEU A 117 3.34 12.14 -5.49
N ALA A 118 3.15 10.82 -5.38
CA ALA A 118 3.72 10.04 -4.28
C ALA A 118 5.25 10.04 -4.29
N VAL A 119 5.87 9.88 -5.45
CA VAL A 119 7.33 9.95 -5.64
C VAL A 119 7.87 11.35 -5.37
N GLN A 120 7.13 12.38 -5.77
CA GLN A 120 7.53 13.78 -5.56
C GLN A 120 7.52 14.18 -4.07
N ASP A 121 6.53 13.68 -3.31
CA ASP A 121 6.39 13.99 -1.88
C ASP A 121 7.46 13.32 -1.02
N ASP A 122 7.83 12.07 -1.33
CA ASP A 122 8.92 11.34 -0.67
C ASP A 122 9.81 10.61 -1.70
N PRO A 123 10.84 11.31 -2.23
CA PRO A 123 11.75 10.73 -3.22
C PRO A 123 12.66 9.61 -2.67
N SER A 124 12.66 9.37 -1.37
CA SER A 124 13.45 8.31 -0.72
C SER A 124 12.65 7.02 -0.46
N PHE A 125 11.33 7.08 -0.61
CA PHE A 125 10.45 5.94 -0.34
C PHE A 125 10.34 5.01 -1.57
N PRO A 126 10.80 3.75 -1.51
CA PRO A 126 10.93 2.90 -2.70
C PRO A 126 9.58 2.39 -3.25
N THR A 127 8.55 2.25 -2.40
CA THR A 127 7.28 1.61 -2.79
C THR A 127 6.55 2.32 -3.93
N PRO A 128 6.40 3.68 -3.96
CA PRO A 128 5.77 4.37 -5.09
C PRO A 128 6.50 4.15 -6.42
N TYR A 129 7.84 4.06 -6.39
CA TYR A 129 8.62 3.80 -7.60
C TYR A 129 8.31 2.43 -8.21
N ARG A 130 8.07 1.41 -7.37
CA ARG A 130 7.69 0.07 -7.85
C ARG A 130 6.35 0.10 -8.57
N TYR A 131 5.33 0.74 -7.98
CA TYR A 131 4.03 0.88 -8.65
C TYR A 131 4.12 1.74 -9.91
N LEU A 132 4.91 2.81 -9.89
CA LEU A 132 5.13 3.69 -11.04
C LEU A 132 5.82 2.94 -12.18
N ALA A 133 6.86 2.14 -11.90
CA ALA A 133 7.54 1.32 -12.87
C ALA A 133 6.60 0.27 -13.50
N ALA A 134 5.81 -0.43 -12.67
CA ALA A 134 4.82 -1.38 -13.14
C ALA A 134 3.72 -0.70 -13.98
N CYS A 135 3.30 0.51 -13.62
CA CYS A 135 2.32 1.29 -14.36
C CYS A 135 2.82 1.63 -15.77
N TYR A 136 4.02 2.21 -15.89
CA TYR A 136 4.63 2.51 -17.17
C TYR A 136 4.83 1.26 -18.03
N ALA A 137 5.28 0.16 -17.41
CA ALA A 137 5.48 -1.11 -18.13
C ALA A 137 4.17 -1.65 -18.72
N HIS A 138 3.08 -1.66 -17.95
CA HIS A 138 1.76 -2.08 -18.44
C HIS A 138 1.16 -1.14 -19.49
N MET A 139 1.56 0.14 -19.51
CA MET A 139 1.21 1.09 -20.56
C MET A 139 2.07 0.91 -21.83
N GLY A 140 3.06 0.02 -21.84
CA GLY A 140 4.02 -0.15 -22.93
C GLY A 140 5.12 0.93 -22.97
N GLN A 141 5.17 1.83 -22.00
CA GLN A 141 6.16 2.93 -21.89
C GLN A 141 7.45 2.40 -21.22
N LEU A 142 8.13 1.47 -21.91
CA LEU A 142 9.26 0.73 -21.33
C LEU A 142 10.49 1.62 -21.08
N ALA A 143 10.65 2.70 -21.82
CA ALA A 143 11.75 3.65 -21.59
C ALA A 143 11.58 4.34 -20.24
N ASP A 144 10.39 4.88 -19.98
CA ASP A 144 10.05 5.53 -18.71
C ASP A 144 10.10 4.54 -17.54
N ALA A 145 9.61 3.31 -17.75
CA ALA A 145 9.67 2.25 -16.74
C ALA A 145 11.11 1.96 -16.31
N ARG A 146 12.05 1.87 -17.27
CA ARG A 146 13.48 1.63 -17.00
C ARG A 146 14.14 2.80 -16.27
N GLU A 147 13.79 4.04 -16.61
CA GLU A 147 14.28 5.23 -15.89
C GLU A 147 13.84 5.19 -14.42
N VAL A 148 12.56 4.89 -14.16
CA VAL A 148 12.03 4.73 -12.80
C VAL A 148 12.76 3.60 -12.06
N VAL A 149 13.03 2.47 -12.70
CA VAL A 149 13.80 1.36 -12.09
C VAL A 149 15.25 1.78 -11.81
N ALA A 150 15.88 2.55 -12.67
CA ALA A 150 17.23 3.07 -12.42
C ALA A 150 17.25 3.96 -11.17
N ARG A 151 16.24 4.81 -11.00
CA ARG A 151 16.07 5.63 -9.79
C ARG A 151 15.81 4.76 -8.56
N LEU A 152 14.93 3.75 -8.66
CA LEU A 152 14.65 2.82 -7.57
C LEU A 152 15.91 2.09 -7.09
N ARG A 153 16.78 1.65 -8.02
CA ARG A 153 18.06 1.00 -7.70
C ARG A 153 19.03 1.91 -6.90
N SER A 154 18.91 3.22 -7.02
CA SER A 154 19.70 4.15 -6.20
C SER A 154 19.17 4.26 -4.74
N ILE A 155 17.96 3.77 -4.48
CA ILE A 155 17.30 3.82 -3.17
C ILE A 155 17.37 2.45 -2.47
N THR A 156 17.20 1.36 -3.24
CA THR A 156 17.18 -0.01 -2.72
C THR A 156 17.76 -1.00 -3.71
N SER A 157 18.38 -2.07 -3.20
CA SER A 157 18.84 -3.19 -4.03
C SER A 157 17.69 -4.11 -4.48
N ALA A 158 16.59 -4.14 -3.74
CA ALA A 158 15.43 -4.98 -4.04
C ALA A 158 14.44 -4.23 -4.96
N VAL A 159 14.55 -4.43 -6.26
CA VAL A 159 13.61 -3.86 -7.27
C VAL A 159 12.31 -4.62 -7.25
N VAL A 160 12.37 -5.94 -7.47
CA VAL A 160 11.22 -6.83 -7.40
C VAL A 160 11.13 -7.38 -5.99
N GLU A 161 10.16 -6.92 -5.22
CA GLU A 161 9.86 -7.45 -3.89
C GLU A 161 8.66 -8.38 -3.95
N GLY A 162 8.64 -9.34 -3.01
CA GLY A 162 7.49 -10.19 -2.79
C GLY A 162 6.23 -9.34 -2.52
N ALA A 163 5.14 -9.75 -3.13
CA ALA A 163 3.85 -9.07 -3.02
C ALA A 163 2.87 -9.90 -2.17
N ASP A 164 3.37 -10.55 -1.11
CA ASP A 164 2.61 -11.47 -0.26
C ASP A 164 1.50 -10.76 0.55
N CYS A 165 1.56 -9.45 0.63
CA CYS A 165 0.48 -8.64 1.20
C CYS A 165 -0.80 -8.68 0.36
N PHE A 166 -0.73 -8.88 -0.96
CA PHE A 166 -1.90 -9.02 -1.81
C PHE A 166 -2.54 -10.41 -1.63
N ARG A 167 -3.81 -10.43 -1.26
CA ARG A 167 -4.56 -11.67 -1.01
C ARG A 167 -5.03 -12.36 -2.27
N ASN A 168 -5.28 -11.60 -3.35
CA ASN A 168 -5.61 -12.15 -4.64
C ASN A 168 -4.32 -12.49 -5.42
N PRO A 169 -4.12 -13.77 -5.82
CA PRO A 169 -2.96 -14.18 -6.61
C PRO A 169 -2.87 -13.50 -8.00
N GLU A 170 -4.00 -13.17 -8.61
CA GLU A 170 -4.03 -12.49 -9.90
C GLU A 170 -3.52 -11.05 -9.79
N ASP A 171 -3.91 -10.32 -8.75
CA ASP A 171 -3.44 -8.95 -8.49
C ASP A 171 -1.93 -8.95 -8.20
N ARG A 172 -1.48 -9.95 -7.41
CA ARG A 172 -0.06 -10.16 -7.10
C ARG A 172 0.74 -10.38 -8.38
N GLU A 173 0.32 -11.32 -9.22
CA GLU A 173 1.04 -11.65 -10.45
C GLU A 173 1.02 -10.49 -11.44
N PHE A 174 -0.11 -9.80 -11.55
CA PHE A 174 -0.20 -8.61 -12.39
C PHE A 174 0.80 -7.53 -11.95
N TYR A 175 0.90 -7.24 -10.67
CA TYR A 175 1.88 -6.29 -10.14
C TYR A 175 3.33 -6.74 -10.41
N LEU A 176 3.64 -8.00 -10.11
CA LEU A 176 5.00 -8.55 -10.29
C LEU A 176 5.39 -8.64 -11.75
N SER A 177 4.47 -8.99 -12.65
CA SER A 177 4.76 -9.03 -14.10
C SER A 177 5.14 -7.65 -14.65
N GLY A 178 4.45 -6.58 -14.21
CA GLY A 178 4.81 -5.21 -14.56
C GLY A 178 6.21 -4.82 -14.07
N LEU A 179 6.57 -5.20 -12.85
CA LEU A 179 7.90 -4.93 -12.30
C LEU A 179 9.00 -5.69 -13.03
N ARG A 180 8.81 -6.97 -13.33
CA ARG A 180 9.79 -7.78 -14.11
C ARG A 180 9.99 -7.17 -15.49
N LEU A 181 8.89 -6.79 -16.16
CA LEU A 181 8.95 -6.14 -17.46
C LEU A 181 9.71 -4.81 -17.40
N ALA A 182 9.46 -3.98 -16.38
CA ALA A 182 10.19 -2.74 -16.15
C ALA A 182 11.70 -2.98 -15.88
N ALA A 183 12.02 -4.02 -15.12
CA ALA A 183 13.40 -4.40 -14.80
C ALA A 183 14.17 -5.00 -15.97
N GLY A 184 13.48 -5.37 -17.06
CA GLY A 184 14.07 -6.06 -18.21
C GLY A 184 14.30 -7.56 -17.96
N GLU A 185 13.60 -8.14 -17.00
CA GLU A 185 13.61 -9.57 -16.74
C GLU A 185 12.62 -10.26 -17.70
N ALA A 186 13.05 -11.39 -18.30
CA ALA A 186 12.16 -12.15 -19.17
C ALA A 186 10.96 -12.69 -18.38
N SER A 187 9.79 -12.64 -19.01
CA SER A 187 8.52 -13.17 -18.46
C SER A 187 8.56 -14.68 -18.38
#